data_18e19963ab421f361ca78450639bd1b8
#
_entry.id   18e19963ab421f361ca78450639bd1b8
#
_cell.length_a   1.000
_cell.length_b   1.000
_cell.length_c   1.000
_cell.angle_alpha   90.00
_cell.angle_beta   90.00
_cell.angle_gamma   90.00
#
_symmetry.space_group_name_H-M   'P 1'
#
loop_
_entity.id
_entity.type
_entity.pdbx_description
1 polymer ?
#
loop_
_entity_poly.entity_id
_entity_poly.type
_entity_poly.pdbx_seq_one_letter_code
_entity_poly.pdbx_strand_id
1 'polypeptide(L)'
;MTAASQKERSARTAAKRAARGEIELRHRVGPGIKVMIDDLMDWGEIKEISELIQLLIMNAHAAGPAGSAPMLAIPRHEFTPSENVARRLYRDGTAEAARLDRAEA
;
A
#
# COMPACT_ATOMS: atom_id res chain seq x y z
N MET A 1 -11.58 -24.99 30.31
CA MET A 1 -10.69 -23.86 30.10
C MET A 1 -11.41 -22.83 29.20
N THR A 2 -11.86 -21.82 29.82
CA THR A 2 -12.37 -20.72 29.08
C THR A 2 -11.24 -20.20 28.24
N ALA A 3 -11.38 -20.31 26.98
CA ALA A 3 -10.57 -19.54 26.11
C ALA A 3 -10.48 -18.14 26.72
N ALA A 4 -9.29 -17.77 27.24
CA ALA A 4 -9.00 -16.40 27.42
C ALA A 4 -9.66 -15.77 26.23
N SER A 5 -10.66 -14.96 26.46
CA SER A 5 -11.50 -14.48 25.41
C SER A 5 -10.57 -13.96 24.31
N GLN A 6 -10.97 -14.09 23.08
CA GLN A 6 -10.23 -13.53 21.97
C GLN A 6 -9.89 -12.06 22.23
N LYS A 7 -10.73 -11.37 23.00
CA LYS A 7 -10.52 -10.01 23.46
C LYS A 7 -9.28 -9.87 24.34
N GLU A 8 -9.06 -10.79 25.27
CA GLU A 8 -7.87 -10.77 26.14
C GLU A 8 -6.58 -11.06 25.37
N ARG A 9 -6.62 -11.99 24.43
CA ARG A 9 -5.48 -12.29 23.56
C ARG A 9 -5.15 -11.10 22.66
N SER A 10 -6.15 -10.47 22.10
CA SER A 10 -5.98 -9.29 21.26
C SER A 10 -5.40 -8.12 22.06
N ALA A 11 -5.86 -7.93 23.30
CA ALA A 11 -5.33 -6.90 24.18
C ALA A 11 -3.86 -7.14 24.53
N ARG A 12 -3.47 -8.39 24.81
CA ARG A 12 -2.07 -8.75 25.08
C ARG A 12 -1.19 -8.50 23.87
N THR A 13 -1.65 -8.89 22.69
CA THR A 13 -0.93 -8.67 21.44
C THR A 13 -0.74 -7.19 21.17
N ALA A 14 -1.81 -6.39 21.33
CA ALA A 14 -1.75 -4.95 21.18
C ALA A 14 -0.78 -4.30 22.16
N ALA A 15 -0.78 -4.75 23.43
CA ALA A 15 0.12 -4.25 24.44
C ALA A 15 1.59 -4.55 24.11
N LYS A 16 1.88 -5.76 23.62
CA LYS A 16 3.22 -6.13 23.19
C LYS A 16 3.70 -5.30 21.99
N ARG A 17 2.83 -5.05 21.04
CA ARG A 17 3.14 -4.22 19.88
C ARG A 17 3.42 -2.77 20.30
N ALA A 18 2.58 -2.23 21.17
CA ALA A 18 2.78 -0.88 21.71
C ALA A 18 4.10 -0.76 22.48
N ALA A 19 4.44 -1.78 23.28
CA ALA A 19 5.69 -1.81 24.02
C ALA A 19 6.92 -1.81 23.11
N ARG A 20 6.80 -2.37 21.89
CA ARG A 20 7.87 -2.34 20.89
C ARG A 20 7.87 -1.07 20.04
N GLY A 21 6.97 -0.14 20.29
CA GLY A 21 6.83 1.07 19.50
C GLY A 21 6.17 0.86 18.15
N GLU A 22 5.51 -0.28 17.94
CA GLU A 22 4.81 -0.56 16.70
C GLU A 22 3.53 0.27 16.60
N ILE A 23 3.25 0.81 15.43
CA ILE A 23 2.02 1.51 15.11
C ILE A 23 1.29 0.75 14.00
N GLU A 24 -0.01 0.91 13.94
CA GLU A 24 -0.81 0.32 12.88
C GLU A 24 -0.99 1.33 11.76
N LEU A 25 -0.66 0.92 10.54
CA LEU A 25 -0.92 1.69 9.33
C LEU A 25 -2.04 1.03 8.56
N ARG A 26 -3.09 1.80 8.25
CA ARG A 26 -4.21 1.33 7.46
C ARG A 26 -4.22 2.02 6.12
N HIS A 27 -4.33 1.22 5.06
CA HIS A 27 -4.38 1.73 3.71
C HIS A 27 -5.34 0.90 2.86
N ARG A 28 -6.21 1.59 2.15
CA ARG A 28 -7.13 0.94 1.22
C ARG A 28 -6.55 1.02 -0.18
N VAL A 29 -6.58 -0.09 -0.90
CA VAL A 29 -6.07 -0.16 -2.27
C VAL A 29 -7.17 -0.58 -3.22
N GLY A 30 -7.12 -0.04 -4.43
CA GLY A 30 -8.03 -0.45 -5.49
C GLY A 30 -7.63 -1.80 -6.10
N PRO A 31 -8.50 -2.35 -6.98
CA PRO A 31 -8.25 -3.65 -7.59
C PRO A 31 -6.94 -3.73 -8.38
N GLY A 32 -6.54 -2.66 -9.07
CA GLY A 32 -5.30 -2.63 -9.84
C GLY A 32 -4.06 -2.77 -8.95
N ILE A 33 -4.02 -2.07 -7.84
CA ILE A 33 -2.93 -2.18 -6.88
C ILE A 33 -2.94 -3.56 -6.21
N LYS A 34 -4.12 -4.12 -5.94
CA LYS A 34 -4.23 -5.46 -5.36
C LYS A 34 -3.62 -6.52 -6.27
N VAL A 35 -3.83 -6.42 -7.57
CA VAL A 35 -3.19 -7.32 -8.55
C VAL A 35 -1.67 -7.19 -8.51
N MET A 36 -1.15 -5.96 -8.41
CA MET A 36 0.29 -5.72 -8.28
C MET A 36 0.86 -6.32 -7.00
N ILE A 37 0.13 -6.22 -5.90
CA ILE A 37 0.50 -6.86 -4.63
C ILE A 37 0.59 -8.37 -4.80
N ASP A 38 -0.40 -8.98 -5.43
CA ASP A 38 -0.44 -10.43 -5.65
C ASP A 38 0.73 -10.88 -6.54
N ASP A 39 1.05 -10.12 -7.59
CA ASP A 39 2.19 -10.40 -8.46
C ASP A 39 3.52 -10.33 -7.68
N LEU A 40 3.71 -9.29 -6.90
CA LEU A 40 4.92 -9.14 -6.09
C LEU A 40 5.07 -10.24 -5.05
N MET A 41 3.99 -10.66 -4.43
CA MET A 41 3.99 -11.77 -3.48
C MET A 41 4.37 -13.08 -4.17
N ASP A 42 3.86 -13.30 -5.36
CA ASP A 42 4.17 -14.49 -6.14
C ASP A 42 5.65 -14.49 -6.57
N TRP A 43 6.12 -13.37 -7.11
CA TRP A 43 7.53 -13.24 -7.54
C TRP A 43 8.53 -13.42 -6.41
N GLY A 44 8.19 -12.90 -5.23
CA GLY A 44 9.06 -13.01 -4.05
C GLY A 44 8.80 -14.22 -3.17
N GLU A 45 7.83 -15.06 -3.54
CA GLU A 45 7.40 -16.20 -2.71
C GLU A 45 7.03 -15.76 -1.29
N ILE A 46 6.37 -14.61 -1.19
CA ILE A 46 5.95 -14.00 0.08
C ILE A 46 4.50 -14.40 0.36
N LYS A 47 4.23 -14.87 1.55
CA LYS A 47 2.90 -15.37 1.93
C LYS A 47 2.04 -14.35 2.64
N GLU A 48 2.63 -13.28 3.18
CA GLU A 48 1.92 -12.28 3.95
C GLU A 48 2.14 -10.87 3.40
N ILE A 49 1.07 -10.11 3.29
CA ILE A 49 1.11 -8.74 2.77
C ILE A 49 1.97 -7.84 3.66
N SER A 50 1.90 -8.02 4.97
CA SER A 50 2.71 -7.23 5.91
C SER A 50 4.20 -7.41 5.68
N GLU A 51 4.63 -8.62 5.38
CA GLU A 51 6.03 -8.91 5.04
C GLU A 51 6.44 -8.22 3.75
N LEU A 52 5.58 -8.28 2.72
CA LEU A 52 5.83 -7.59 1.46
C LEU A 52 6.03 -6.09 1.67
N ILE A 53 5.13 -5.45 2.43
CA ILE A 53 5.19 -4.01 2.68
C ILE A 53 6.48 -3.65 3.41
N GLN A 54 6.85 -4.40 4.45
CA GLN A 54 8.08 -4.15 5.19
C GLN A 54 9.32 -4.30 4.30
N LEU A 55 9.38 -5.34 3.49
CA LEU A 55 10.50 -5.56 2.58
C LEU A 55 10.63 -4.43 1.55
N LEU A 56 9.52 -3.97 0.98
CA LEU A 56 9.53 -2.87 0.03
C LEU A 56 10.02 -1.58 0.68
N ILE A 57 9.54 -1.27 1.88
CA ILE A 57 9.95 -0.08 2.62
C ILE A 57 11.44 -0.14 2.96
N MET A 58 11.90 -1.26 3.50
CA MET A 58 13.30 -1.44 3.89
C MET A 58 14.23 -1.32 2.69
N ASN A 59 13.88 -1.95 1.59
CA ASN A 59 14.69 -1.93 0.37
C ASN A 59 14.73 -0.55 -0.28
N ALA A 60 13.58 0.13 -0.34
CA ALA A 60 13.50 1.48 -0.87
C ALA A 60 14.31 2.46 -0.01
N HIS A 61 14.22 2.34 1.30
CA HIS A 61 14.98 3.18 2.22
C HIS A 61 16.50 2.93 2.11
N ALA A 62 16.89 1.66 2.01
CA ALA A 62 18.29 1.28 1.84
C ALA A 62 18.91 1.81 0.54
N ALA A 63 18.09 2.01 -0.49
CA ALA A 63 18.53 2.59 -1.74
C ALA A 63 18.89 4.09 -1.65
N GLY A 64 18.50 4.75 -0.55
CA GLY A 64 18.77 6.16 -0.31
C GLY A 64 17.93 7.11 -1.16
N PRO A 65 18.13 8.43 -1.02
CA PRO A 65 17.29 9.42 -1.72
C PRO A 65 17.36 9.31 -3.24
N ALA A 66 18.54 9.08 -3.80
CA ALA A 66 18.71 8.94 -5.24
C ALA A 66 18.16 7.61 -5.76
N GLY A 67 18.46 6.50 -5.07
CA GLY A 67 18.04 5.17 -5.49
C GLY A 67 16.54 4.94 -5.34
N SER A 68 15.89 5.56 -4.36
CA SER A 68 14.46 5.43 -4.15
C SER A 68 13.63 6.35 -5.04
N ALA A 69 14.22 7.40 -5.60
CA ALA A 69 13.49 8.38 -6.42
C ALA A 69 12.64 7.75 -7.52
N PRO A 70 13.13 6.80 -8.34
CA PRO A 70 12.31 6.16 -9.35
C PRO A 70 11.17 5.32 -8.77
N MET A 71 11.34 4.77 -7.56
CA MET A 71 10.30 3.99 -6.87
C MET A 71 9.18 4.87 -6.32
N LEU A 72 9.48 6.13 -6.04
CA LEU A 72 8.54 7.09 -5.47
C LEU A 72 7.94 8.02 -6.53
N ALA A 73 8.41 7.93 -7.76
CA ALA A 73 7.89 8.71 -8.87
C ALA A 73 6.54 8.18 -9.33
N ILE A 74 5.68 9.09 -9.78
CA ILE A 74 4.40 8.71 -10.37
C ILE A 74 4.65 8.13 -11.76
N PRO A 75 4.25 6.87 -12.05
CA PRO A 75 4.51 6.24 -13.34
C PRO A 75 3.57 6.79 -14.43
N ARG A 76 3.92 7.96 -14.97
CA ARG A 76 3.05 8.66 -15.94
C ARG A 76 3.23 8.22 -17.39
N HIS A 77 4.37 7.64 -17.74
CA HIS A 77 4.79 7.52 -19.14
C HIS A 77 5.10 6.11 -19.63
N GLU A 78 5.10 5.11 -18.76
CA GLU A 78 5.44 3.74 -19.12
C GLU A 78 4.24 2.91 -19.53
N PHE A 79 3.04 3.44 -19.32
CA PHE A 79 1.80 2.77 -19.61
C PHE A 79 1.22 3.34 -20.91
N THR A 80 1.23 2.53 -21.98
CA THR A 80 0.58 2.91 -23.24
C THR A 80 -0.75 2.14 -23.38
N PRO A 81 -1.80 2.58 -22.69
CA PRO A 81 -3.11 1.97 -22.84
C PRO A 81 -3.68 2.30 -24.21
N SER A 82 -4.67 1.54 -24.67
CA SER A 82 -5.44 1.92 -25.85
C SER A 82 -5.99 3.33 -25.64
N GLU A 83 -6.22 4.07 -26.74
CA GLU A 83 -6.68 5.45 -26.67
C GLU A 83 -7.93 5.62 -25.80
N ASN A 84 -8.86 4.68 -25.87
CA ASN A 84 -10.09 4.72 -25.07
C ASN A 84 -9.80 4.55 -23.57
N VAL A 85 -8.86 3.67 -23.21
CA VAL A 85 -8.47 3.45 -21.83
C VAL A 85 -7.73 4.67 -21.30
N ALA A 86 -6.84 5.27 -22.09
CA ALA A 86 -6.13 6.49 -21.71
C ALA A 86 -7.10 7.64 -21.42
N ARG A 87 -8.10 7.86 -22.25
CA ARG A 87 -9.13 8.88 -22.03
C ARG A 87 -9.92 8.63 -20.77
N ARG A 88 -10.25 7.37 -20.50
CA ARG A 88 -11.00 6.97 -19.31
C ARG A 88 -10.20 7.22 -18.04
N LEU A 89 -8.93 6.82 -18.02
CA LEU A 89 -8.04 7.05 -16.89
C LEU A 89 -7.85 8.55 -16.62
N TYR A 90 -7.65 9.34 -17.67
CA TYR A 90 -7.54 10.79 -17.53
C TYR A 90 -8.81 11.41 -16.96
N ARG A 91 -9.96 11.00 -17.45
CA ARG A 91 -11.26 11.49 -16.99
C ARG A 91 -11.51 11.15 -15.53
N ASP A 92 -11.25 9.92 -15.14
CA ASP A 92 -11.43 9.45 -13.77
C ASP A 92 -10.46 10.16 -12.82
N GLY A 93 -9.20 10.31 -13.20
CA GLY A 93 -8.21 11.03 -12.40
C GLY A 93 -8.55 12.51 -12.24
N THR A 94 -9.02 13.17 -13.29
CA THR A 94 -9.44 14.57 -13.25
C THR A 94 -10.67 14.75 -12.35
N ALA A 95 -11.63 13.85 -12.45
CA ALA A 95 -12.84 13.90 -11.61
C ALA A 95 -12.49 13.70 -10.13
N GLU A 96 -11.58 12.82 -9.82
CA GLU A 96 -11.13 12.58 -8.46
C GLU A 96 -10.34 13.76 -7.90
N ALA A 97 -9.46 14.35 -8.67
CA ALA A 97 -8.72 15.54 -8.29
C ALA A 97 -9.65 16.71 -7.98
N ALA A 98 -10.65 16.94 -8.82
CA ALA A 98 -11.67 17.98 -8.61
C ALA A 98 -12.49 17.72 -7.34
N ARG A 99 -12.78 16.47 -7.05
CA ARG A 99 -13.51 16.09 -5.84
C ARG A 99 -12.67 16.33 -4.58
N LEU A 100 -11.39 16.03 -4.62
CA LEU A 100 -10.47 16.27 -3.50
C LEU A 100 -10.28 17.76 -3.25
N ASP A 101 -10.12 18.56 -4.29
CA ASP A 101 -10.01 20.02 -4.19
C ASP A 101 -11.25 20.62 -3.54
N ARG A 102 -12.44 20.12 -3.87
CA ARG A 102 -13.69 20.57 -3.26
C ARG A 102 -13.80 20.16 -1.79
N ALA A 103 -13.23 19.02 -1.42
CA ALA A 103 -13.24 18.56 -0.03
C ALA A 103 -12.28 19.39 0.83
N GLU A 104 -11.22 19.94 0.27
CA GLU A 104 -10.26 20.79 0.97
C GLU A 104 -10.70 22.26 1.03
N ALA A 105 -11.64 22.66 0.24
CA ALA A 105 -12.23 23.98 0.29
C ALA A 105 -13.28 24.03 1.41
#